data_de88ec4e87806a786f8b429499090a35
#
_entry.id   de88ec4e87806a786f8b429499090a35
#
_cell.length_a   1.000
_cell.length_b   1.000
_cell.length_c   1.000
_cell.angle_alpha   90.00
_cell.angle_beta   90.00
_cell.angle_gamma   90.00
#
_symmetry.space_group_name_H-M   'P 1'
#
loop_
_entity.id
_entity.type
_entity.pdbx_description
1 polymer ?
#
loop_
_entity_poly.entity_id
_entity_poly.type
_entity_poly.pdbx_seq_one_letter_code
_entity_poly.pdbx_strand_id
1 'polypeptide(L)'
;MKKILFLLVGVALLSSCGEMQRNKSLKAENDSLNLALAERDAELEGIMEAFNEVQEGFRLINEAENRVDLNNSSREGATAAQKIREDIHFITEKLQDNRNRIAELEEQLKNSKYASSQLKKAITNLKEELAAKTQQIETLQIELASKNIRIAELDDAVAGLNQNVADLTAENKAKEAMVASQDKALNVAWFVFGTSSELKDQKIISKKFLQ
;
A
#
# COMPACT_ATOMS: atom_id res chain seq x y z
N MET A 1 -98.37 -10.37 -9.86
CA MET A 1 -97.40 -10.25 -8.73
C MET A 1 -96.27 -11.28 -8.80
N LYS A 2 -96.53 -12.56 -8.98
CA LYS A 2 -95.47 -13.60 -9.03
C LYS A 2 -94.44 -13.42 -10.18
N LYS A 3 -94.84 -12.99 -11.35
CA LYS A 3 -93.94 -12.75 -12.48
C LYS A 3 -92.92 -11.60 -12.28
N ILE A 4 -93.33 -10.53 -11.55
CA ILE A 4 -92.46 -9.38 -11.22
C ILE A 4 -91.46 -9.80 -10.16
N LEU A 5 -91.80 -10.66 -9.19
CA LEU A 5 -90.91 -11.17 -8.19
C LEU A 5 -89.76 -12.04 -8.80
N PHE A 6 -90.06 -12.86 -9.82
CA PHE A 6 -89.09 -13.67 -10.53
C PHE A 6 -88.12 -12.77 -11.36
N LEU A 7 -88.59 -11.65 -11.91
CA LEU A 7 -87.78 -10.73 -12.66
C LEU A 7 -86.80 -9.96 -11.74
N LEU A 8 -87.23 -9.55 -10.54
CA LEU A 8 -86.38 -8.92 -9.54
C LEU A 8 -85.34 -9.88 -9.00
N VAL A 9 -85.63 -11.13 -8.73
CA VAL A 9 -84.67 -12.15 -8.29
C VAL A 9 -83.65 -12.46 -9.40
N GLY A 10 -84.08 -12.53 -10.64
CA GLY A 10 -83.17 -12.73 -11.79
C GLY A 10 -82.17 -11.58 -11.96
N VAL A 11 -82.54 -10.32 -11.78
CA VAL A 11 -81.66 -9.16 -11.84
C VAL A 11 -80.66 -9.14 -10.66
N ALA A 12 -81.10 -9.52 -9.46
CA ALA A 12 -80.23 -9.59 -8.28
C ALA A 12 -79.17 -10.72 -8.41
N LEU A 13 -79.45 -11.82 -9.07
CA LEU A 13 -78.49 -12.89 -9.33
C LEU A 13 -77.45 -12.50 -10.42
N LEU A 14 -77.82 -11.71 -11.42
CA LEU A 14 -76.89 -11.23 -12.42
C LEU A 14 -75.91 -10.18 -11.93
N SER A 15 -76.32 -9.31 -10.98
CA SER A 15 -75.42 -8.32 -10.36
C SER A 15 -74.40 -8.97 -9.42
N SER A 16 -74.75 -10.05 -8.70
CA SER A 16 -73.85 -10.81 -7.81
C SER A 16 -72.69 -11.50 -8.55
N CYS A 17 -72.90 -11.97 -9.77
CA CYS A 17 -71.85 -12.60 -10.59
C CYS A 17 -70.77 -11.59 -11.02
N GLY A 18 -71.12 -10.34 -11.29
CA GLY A 18 -70.20 -9.27 -11.69
C GLY A 18 -69.23 -8.83 -10.52
N GLU A 19 -69.77 -8.77 -9.32
CA GLU A 19 -68.98 -8.44 -8.12
C GLU A 19 -67.97 -9.56 -7.77
N MET A 20 -68.36 -10.82 -7.84
CA MET A 20 -67.47 -11.94 -7.56
C MET A 20 -66.30 -12.02 -8.60
N GLN A 21 -66.56 -11.75 -9.85
CA GLN A 21 -65.57 -11.72 -10.91
C GLN A 21 -64.55 -10.56 -10.70
N ARG A 22 -65.06 -9.38 -10.32
CA ARG A 22 -64.29 -8.20 -10.03
C ARG A 22 -63.39 -8.37 -8.80
N ASN A 23 -63.90 -9.00 -7.76
CA ASN A 23 -63.15 -9.33 -6.57
C ASN A 23 -62.01 -10.35 -6.87
N LYS A 24 -62.23 -11.36 -7.71
CA LYS A 24 -61.17 -12.28 -8.17
C LYS A 24 -60.11 -11.58 -8.98
N SER A 25 -60.49 -10.64 -9.88
CA SER A 25 -59.55 -9.87 -10.66
C SER A 25 -58.70 -8.96 -9.79
N LEU A 26 -59.33 -8.22 -8.84
CA LEU A 26 -58.62 -7.35 -7.90
C LEU A 26 -57.68 -8.14 -7.01
N LYS A 27 -58.05 -9.34 -6.55
CA LYS A 27 -57.21 -10.22 -5.78
C LYS A 27 -55.98 -10.66 -6.60
N ALA A 28 -56.19 -11.12 -7.84
CA ALA A 28 -55.08 -11.53 -8.72
C ALA A 28 -54.14 -10.37 -9.04
N GLU A 29 -54.67 -9.16 -9.24
CA GLU A 29 -53.88 -7.95 -9.44
C GLU A 29 -53.06 -7.60 -8.17
N ASN A 30 -53.68 -7.67 -7.00
CA ASN A 30 -53.00 -7.44 -5.73
C ASN A 30 -51.88 -8.47 -5.48
N ASP A 31 -52.12 -9.75 -5.72
CA ASP A 31 -51.13 -10.81 -5.61
C ASP A 31 -49.97 -10.58 -6.58
N SER A 32 -50.25 -10.15 -7.83
CA SER A 32 -49.23 -9.79 -8.84
C SER A 32 -48.41 -8.58 -8.41
N LEU A 33 -49.05 -7.54 -7.84
CA LEU A 33 -48.34 -6.37 -7.34
C LEU A 33 -47.46 -6.71 -6.13
N ASN A 34 -47.93 -7.57 -5.23
CA ASN A 34 -47.14 -8.02 -4.09
C ASN A 34 -45.90 -8.81 -4.52
N LEU A 35 -46.04 -9.68 -5.53
CA LEU A 35 -44.91 -10.37 -6.15
C LEU A 35 -43.91 -9.40 -6.79
N ALA A 36 -44.37 -8.44 -7.54
CA ALA A 36 -43.52 -7.43 -8.17
C ALA A 36 -42.79 -6.54 -7.13
N LEU A 37 -43.44 -6.23 -6.01
CA LEU A 37 -42.83 -5.52 -4.89
C LEU A 37 -41.72 -6.36 -4.23
N ALA A 38 -42.02 -7.64 -3.96
CA ALA A 38 -41.05 -8.55 -3.36
C ALA A 38 -39.82 -8.76 -4.27
N GLU A 39 -40.02 -8.90 -5.58
CA GLU A 39 -38.95 -9.00 -6.57
C GLU A 39 -38.10 -7.71 -6.59
N ARG A 40 -38.74 -6.54 -6.60
CA ARG A 40 -38.04 -5.25 -6.52
C ARG A 40 -37.22 -5.12 -5.27
N ASP A 41 -37.78 -5.45 -4.11
CA ASP A 41 -37.13 -5.29 -2.82
C ASP A 41 -35.90 -6.23 -2.74
N ALA A 42 -36.01 -7.46 -3.19
CA ALA A 42 -34.89 -8.41 -3.24
C ALA A 42 -33.76 -7.91 -4.21
N GLU A 43 -34.14 -7.36 -5.37
CA GLU A 43 -33.15 -6.80 -6.31
C GLU A 43 -32.44 -5.58 -5.73
N LEU A 44 -33.16 -4.68 -5.08
CA LEU A 44 -32.58 -3.50 -4.42
C LEU A 44 -31.67 -3.89 -3.25
N GLU A 45 -32.06 -4.89 -2.47
CA GLU A 45 -31.25 -5.42 -1.38
C GLU A 45 -29.91 -5.96 -1.89
N GLY A 46 -29.89 -6.75 -2.95
CA GLY A 46 -28.68 -7.25 -3.59
C GLY A 46 -27.78 -6.12 -4.12
N ILE A 47 -28.34 -5.08 -4.71
CA ILE A 47 -27.58 -3.91 -5.16
C ILE A 47 -26.98 -3.16 -3.98
N MET A 48 -27.74 -3.00 -2.89
CA MET A 48 -27.25 -2.30 -1.67
C MET A 48 -26.15 -3.10 -0.96
N GLU A 49 -26.27 -4.42 -0.91
CA GLU A 49 -25.23 -5.29 -0.35
C GLU A 49 -23.93 -5.14 -1.13
N ALA A 50 -23.97 -5.29 -2.45
CA ALA A 50 -22.78 -5.13 -3.31
C ALA A 50 -22.20 -3.71 -3.23
N PHE A 51 -23.04 -2.67 -3.09
CA PHE A 51 -22.58 -1.31 -2.85
C PHE A 51 -21.83 -1.17 -1.53
N ASN A 52 -22.34 -1.76 -0.45
CA ASN A 52 -21.71 -1.75 0.86
C ASN A 52 -20.37 -2.50 0.84
N GLU A 53 -20.26 -3.60 0.11
CA GLU A 53 -19.00 -4.33 -0.06
C GLU A 53 -17.92 -3.47 -0.75
N VAL A 54 -18.29 -2.70 -1.78
CA VAL A 54 -17.36 -1.75 -2.43
C VAL A 54 -16.93 -0.65 -1.45
N GLN A 55 -17.84 -0.10 -0.67
CA GLN A 55 -17.53 0.90 0.35
C GLN A 55 -16.58 0.34 1.43
N GLU A 56 -16.80 -0.89 1.87
CA GLU A 56 -15.91 -1.56 2.81
C GLU A 56 -14.51 -1.79 2.18
N GLY A 57 -14.45 -2.15 0.90
CA GLY A 57 -13.21 -2.25 0.16
C GLY A 57 -12.43 -0.93 0.16
N PHE A 58 -13.09 0.20 -0.10
CA PHE A 58 -12.46 1.53 -0.03
C PHE A 58 -12.02 1.90 1.40
N ARG A 59 -12.80 1.53 2.41
CA ARG A 59 -12.40 1.75 3.81
C ARG A 59 -11.10 1.02 4.14
N LEU A 60 -10.97 -0.24 3.74
CA LEU A 60 -9.76 -1.05 3.93
C LEU A 60 -8.56 -0.49 3.14
N ILE A 61 -8.80 0.01 1.93
CA ILE A 61 -7.77 0.70 1.12
C ILE A 61 -7.27 1.94 1.87
N ASN A 62 -8.16 2.79 2.37
CA ASN A 62 -7.79 4.01 3.11
C ASN A 62 -6.99 3.68 4.38
N GLU A 63 -7.34 2.62 5.10
CA GLU A 63 -6.59 2.16 6.27
C GLU A 63 -5.18 1.68 5.89
N ALA A 64 -5.04 0.95 4.79
CA ALA A 64 -3.76 0.50 4.29
C ALA A 64 -2.90 1.67 3.76
N GLU A 65 -3.48 2.64 3.05
CA GLU A 65 -2.80 3.87 2.60
C GLU A 65 -2.21 4.66 3.77
N ASN A 66 -2.94 4.79 4.87
CA ASN A 66 -2.44 5.46 6.08
C ASN A 66 -1.21 4.76 6.68
N ARG A 67 -1.02 3.45 6.46
CA ARG A 67 0.17 2.71 6.87
C ARG A 67 1.35 2.91 5.92
N VAL A 68 1.07 3.20 4.65
CA VAL A 68 2.05 3.39 3.57
C VAL A 68 2.64 4.81 3.55
N ASP A 69 2.30 5.71 4.47
CA ASP A 69 2.84 7.08 4.48
C ASP A 69 4.39 7.06 4.53
N LEU A 70 4.96 7.23 3.34
CA LEU A 70 6.40 7.20 3.08
C LEU A 70 7.17 8.38 3.71
N ASN A 71 6.45 9.45 4.09
CA ASN A 71 7.04 10.65 4.66
C ASN A 71 7.09 10.63 6.19
N ASN A 72 6.23 9.81 6.81
CA ASN A 72 6.08 9.74 8.26
C ASN A 72 6.71 8.48 8.87
N SER A 73 7.36 7.65 8.04
CA SER A 73 8.00 6.43 8.51
C SER A 73 9.37 6.74 9.12
N SER A 74 9.40 7.02 10.43
CA SER A 74 10.57 6.85 11.29
C SER A 74 11.08 5.38 11.35
N ARG A 75 10.65 4.57 10.37
CA ARG A 75 11.01 3.17 10.19
C ARG A 75 12.08 3.07 9.11
N GLU A 76 13.32 3.30 9.48
CA GLU A 76 14.47 3.01 8.63
C GLU A 76 14.77 1.51 8.64
N GLY A 77 14.99 0.93 7.46
CA GLY A 77 15.48 -0.44 7.28
C GLY A 77 14.67 -1.30 6.31
N ALA A 78 15.27 -2.42 5.90
CA ALA A 78 14.70 -3.39 4.96
C ALA A 78 13.29 -3.90 5.36
N THR A 79 13.04 -4.03 6.67
CA THR A 79 11.73 -4.47 7.21
C THR A 79 10.61 -3.46 6.96
N ALA A 80 10.91 -2.16 6.93
CA ALA A 80 9.92 -1.12 6.64
C ALA A 80 9.53 -1.15 5.16
N ALA A 81 10.51 -1.25 4.26
CA ALA A 81 10.28 -1.35 2.83
C ALA A 81 9.48 -2.61 2.45
N GLN A 82 9.67 -3.71 3.17
CA GLN A 82 8.89 -4.93 2.96
C GLN A 82 7.43 -4.74 3.37
N LYS A 83 7.17 -4.17 4.55
CA LYS A 83 5.80 -3.89 5.02
C LYS A 83 5.05 -2.94 4.07
N ILE A 84 5.73 -1.90 3.57
CA ILE A 84 5.15 -1.00 2.58
C ILE A 84 4.76 -1.76 1.31
N ARG A 85 5.60 -2.69 0.83
CA ARG A 85 5.27 -3.53 -0.33
C ARG A 85 4.07 -4.43 -0.09
N GLU A 86 3.99 -5.02 1.10
CA GLU A 86 2.85 -5.86 1.50
C GLU A 86 1.55 -5.04 1.56
N ASP A 87 1.57 -3.83 2.15
CA ASP A 87 0.41 -2.93 2.17
C ASP A 87 0.02 -2.47 0.75
N ILE A 88 0.97 -2.12 -0.12
CA ILE A 88 0.69 -1.78 -1.52
C ILE A 88 0.08 -2.97 -2.29
N HIS A 89 0.58 -4.18 -2.06
CA HIS A 89 0.01 -5.40 -2.66
C HIS A 89 -1.44 -5.60 -2.20
N PHE A 90 -1.69 -5.51 -0.91
CA PHE A 90 -3.05 -5.59 -0.33
C PHE A 90 -4.00 -4.54 -0.95
N ILE A 91 -3.55 -3.29 -1.06
CA ILE A 91 -4.35 -2.22 -1.68
C ILE A 91 -4.66 -2.56 -3.15
N THR A 92 -3.66 -3.06 -3.90
CA THR A 92 -3.84 -3.44 -5.32
C THR A 92 -4.87 -4.56 -5.47
N GLU A 93 -4.86 -5.56 -4.60
CA GLU A 93 -5.87 -6.61 -4.57
C GLU A 93 -7.27 -6.04 -4.29
N LYS A 94 -7.40 -5.18 -3.28
CA LYS A 94 -8.68 -4.56 -2.94
C LYS A 94 -9.22 -3.63 -4.02
N LEU A 95 -8.35 -2.91 -4.73
CA LEU A 95 -8.73 -2.13 -5.92
C LEU A 95 -9.26 -3.02 -7.04
N GLN A 96 -8.66 -4.19 -7.26
CA GLN A 96 -9.13 -5.15 -8.26
C GLN A 96 -10.48 -5.77 -7.85
N ASP A 97 -10.66 -6.14 -6.57
CA ASP A 97 -11.93 -6.61 -6.04
C ASP A 97 -13.04 -5.57 -6.25
N ASN A 98 -12.79 -4.31 -5.86
CA ASN A 98 -13.73 -3.22 -6.04
C ASN A 98 -14.06 -2.97 -7.52
N ARG A 99 -13.06 -3.08 -8.41
CA ARG A 99 -13.28 -2.96 -9.85
C ARG A 99 -14.26 -4.01 -10.37
N ASN A 100 -14.08 -5.26 -9.95
CA ASN A 100 -14.95 -6.37 -10.34
C ASN A 100 -16.37 -6.15 -9.80
N ARG A 101 -16.51 -5.78 -8.53
CA ARG A 101 -17.80 -5.51 -7.88
C ARG A 101 -18.55 -4.34 -8.53
N ILE A 102 -17.85 -3.27 -8.86
CA ILE A 102 -18.44 -2.12 -9.57
C ILE A 102 -18.92 -2.53 -10.97
N ALA A 103 -18.18 -3.38 -11.68
CA ALA A 103 -18.60 -3.90 -12.98
C ALA A 103 -19.87 -4.79 -12.87
N GLU A 104 -19.94 -5.64 -11.85
CA GLU A 104 -21.12 -6.44 -11.53
C GLU A 104 -22.33 -5.55 -11.20
N LEU A 105 -22.14 -4.51 -10.38
CA LEU A 105 -23.18 -3.51 -10.07
C LEU A 105 -23.68 -2.78 -11.31
N GLU A 106 -22.79 -2.41 -12.24
CA GLU A 106 -23.19 -1.79 -13.51
C GLU A 106 -24.04 -2.72 -14.34
N GLU A 107 -23.69 -4.00 -14.42
CA GLU A 107 -24.45 -5.00 -15.17
C GLU A 107 -25.81 -5.27 -14.50
N GLN A 108 -25.85 -5.45 -13.19
CA GLN A 108 -27.10 -5.59 -12.45
C GLN A 108 -28.04 -4.39 -12.70
N LEU A 109 -27.48 -3.16 -12.57
CA LEU A 109 -28.27 -1.95 -12.77
C LEU A 109 -28.73 -1.76 -14.22
N LYS A 110 -27.95 -2.22 -15.21
CA LYS A 110 -28.34 -2.19 -16.63
C LYS A 110 -29.52 -3.11 -16.90
N ASN A 111 -29.55 -4.27 -16.23
CA ASN A 111 -30.58 -5.29 -16.40
C ASN A 111 -31.80 -5.05 -15.49
N SER A 112 -31.67 -4.15 -14.50
CA SER A 112 -32.71 -3.82 -13.53
C SER A 112 -33.87 -3.04 -14.18
N LYS A 113 -35.09 -3.50 -13.89
CA LYS A 113 -36.31 -2.76 -14.19
C LYS A 113 -36.54 -1.56 -13.29
N TYR A 114 -35.85 -1.53 -12.15
CA TYR A 114 -36.02 -0.55 -11.07
C TYR A 114 -34.83 0.40 -10.93
N ALA A 115 -33.95 0.42 -11.94
CA ALA A 115 -32.77 1.28 -11.98
C ALA A 115 -33.12 2.76 -11.84
N SER A 116 -32.70 3.37 -10.74
CA SER A 116 -32.92 4.80 -10.48
C SER A 116 -31.74 5.64 -10.99
N SER A 117 -32.01 6.91 -11.27
CA SER A 117 -30.97 7.90 -11.60
C SER A 117 -29.95 8.05 -10.47
N GLN A 118 -30.39 7.95 -9.21
CA GLN A 118 -29.53 8.01 -8.03
C GLN A 118 -28.55 6.84 -7.97
N LEU A 119 -29.00 5.62 -8.23
CA LEU A 119 -28.13 4.43 -8.27
C LEU A 119 -27.09 4.54 -9.37
N LYS A 120 -27.48 4.99 -10.57
CA LYS A 120 -26.53 5.23 -11.67
C LYS A 120 -25.45 6.24 -11.29
N LYS A 121 -25.85 7.35 -10.65
CA LYS A 121 -24.93 8.36 -10.17
C LYS A 121 -23.99 7.82 -9.08
N ALA A 122 -24.52 7.01 -8.16
CA ALA A 122 -23.69 6.39 -7.11
C ALA A 122 -22.61 5.48 -7.70
N ILE A 123 -22.93 4.65 -8.69
CA ILE A 123 -21.94 3.81 -9.37
C ILE A 123 -20.91 4.65 -10.14
N THR A 124 -21.33 5.76 -10.76
CA THR A 124 -20.38 6.68 -11.41
C THR A 124 -19.39 7.24 -10.40
N ASN A 125 -19.85 7.67 -9.23
CA ASN A 125 -18.98 8.18 -8.17
C ASN A 125 -17.99 7.09 -7.67
N LEU A 126 -18.44 5.84 -7.51
CA LEU A 126 -17.54 4.72 -7.13
C LEU A 126 -16.46 4.47 -8.18
N LYS A 127 -16.79 4.62 -9.47
CA LYS A 127 -15.79 4.49 -10.57
C LYS A 127 -14.76 5.62 -10.55
N GLU A 128 -15.20 6.84 -10.30
CA GLU A 128 -14.32 8.00 -10.16
C GLU A 128 -13.38 7.83 -8.96
N GLU A 129 -13.91 7.38 -7.81
CA GLU A 129 -13.12 7.07 -6.62
C GLU A 129 -12.11 5.96 -6.89
N LEU A 130 -12.52 4.87 -7.56
CA LEU A 130 -11.64 3.77 -7.94
C LEU A 130 -10.50 4.26 -8.86
N ALA A 131 -10.79 5.11 -9.84
CA ALA A 131 -9.79 5.65 -10.75
C ALA A 131 -8.78 6.54 -10.00
N ALA A 132 -9.26 7.41 -9.10
CA ALA A 132 -8.42 8.27 -8.29
C ALA A 132 -7.49 7.45 -7.37
N LYS A 133 -8.03 6.42 -6.70
CA LYS A 133 -7.24 5.51 -5.85
C LYS A 133 -6.22 4.71 -6.64
N THR A 134 -6.58 4.22 -7.82
CA THR A 134 -5.65 3.51 -8.71
C THR A 134 -4.46 4.39 -9.07
N GLN A 135 -4.70 5.62 -9.47
CA GLN A 135 -3.64 6.59 -9.82
C GLN A 135 -2.74 6.92 -8.62
N GLN A 136 -3.32 7.05 -7.43
CA GLN A 136 -2.57 7.30 -6.20
C GLN A 136 -1.61 6.13 -5.89
N ILE A 137 -2.06 4.89 -6.03
CA ILE A 137 -1.22 3.70 -5.79
C ILE A 137 -0.13 3.55 -6.84
N GLU A 138 -0.42 3.82 -8.12
CA GLU A 138 0.60 3.85 -9.17
C GLU A 138 1.72 4.86 -8.84
N THR A 139 1.36 6.05 -8.35
CA THR A 139 2.33 7.06 -7.90
C THR A 139 3.18 6.55 -6.73
N LEU A 140 2.56 5.95 -5.70
CA LEU A 140 3.27 5.38 -4.56
C LEU A 140 4.22 4.24 -4.96
N GLN A 141 3.84 3.41 -5.93
CA GLN A 141 4.71 2.35 -6.48
C GLN A 141 5.96 2.93 -7.16
N ILE A 142 5.79 4.00 -7.94
CA ILE A 142 6.92 4.70 -8.60
C ILE A 142 7.84 5.32 -7.55
N GLU A 143 7.29 5.97 -6.54
CA GLU A 143 8.07 6.56 -5.44
C GLU A 143 8.85 5.49 -4.67
N LEU A 144 8.21 4.36 -4.35
CA LEU A 144 8.85 3.25 -3.66
C LEU A 144 10.00 2.66 -4.49
N ALA A 145 9.79 2.47 -5.80
CA ALA A 145 10.83 1.99 -6.70
C ALA A 145 12.03 2.96 -6.73
N SER A 146 11.78 4.25 -6.83
CA SER A 146 12.81 5.29 -6.80
C SER A 146 13.59 5.31 -5.47
N LYS A 147 12.88 5.21 -4.33
CA LYS A 147 13.53 5.16 -3.00
C LYS A 147 14.36 3.89 -2.81
N ASN A 148 13.90 2.74 -3.32
CA ASN A 148 14.67 1.49 -3.26
C ASN A 148 15.96 1.56 -4.07
N ILE A 149 15.95 2.17 -5.25
CA ILE A 149 17.17 2.42 -6.05
C ILE A 149 18.13 3.30 -5.26
N ARG A 150 17.63 4.38 -4.65
CA ARG A 150 18.46 5.32 -3.88
C ARG A 150 19.05 4.68 -2.61
N ILE A 151 18.32 3.78 -1.95
CA ILE A 151 18.83 3.00 -0.81
C ILE A 151 19.99 2.11 -1.26
N ALA A 152 19.85 1.38 -2.37
CA ALA A 152 20.93 0.55 -2.91
C ALA A 152 22.18 1.36 -3.25
N GLU A 153 22.03 2.53 -3.89
CA GLU A 153 23.15 3.45 -4.19
C GLU A 153 23.86 3.94 -2.92
N LEU A 154 23.09 4.25 -1.87
CA LEU A 154 23.65 4.67 -0.58
C LEU A 154 24.36 3.53 0.13
N ASP A 155 23.81 2.32 0.11
CA ASP A 155 24.45 1.13 0.69
C ASP A 155 25.79 0.83 0.01
N ASP A 156 25.85 0.93 -1.32
CA ASP A 156 27.10 0.77 -2.10
C ASP A 156 28.12 1.88 -1.74
N ALA A 157 27.67 3.13 -1.60
CA ALA A 157 28.52 4.23 -1.20
C ALA A 157 29.08 4.05 0.22
N VAL A 158 28.25 3.60 1.16
CA VAL A 158 28.66 3.30 2.54
C VAL A 158 29.66 2.14 2.59
N ALA A 159 29.43 1.09 1.79
CA ALA A 159 30.38 -0.02 1.68
C ALA A 159 31.74 0.46 1.14
N GLY A 160 31.74 1.29 0.11
CA GLY A 160 32.95 1.90 -0.44
C GLY A 160 33.68 2.81 0.56
N LEU A 161 32.97 3.63 1.30
CA LEU A 161 33.55 4.47 2.37
C LEU A 161 34.17 3.63 3.49
N ASN A 162 33.50 2.57 3.92
CA ASN A 162 34.03 1.66 4.96
C ASN A 162 35.32 0.99 4.49
N GLN A 163 35.43 0.57 3.22
CA GLN A 163 36.65 0.03 2.64
C GLN A 163 37.76 1.07 2.66
N ASN A 164 37.51 2.28 2.21
CA ASN A 164 38.49 3.38 2.23
C ASN A 164 38.99 3.70 3.65
N VAL A 165 38.10 3.69 4.66
CA VAL A 165 38.49 3.89 6.06
C VAL A 165 39.39 2.74 6.55
N ALA A 166 39.09 1.50 6.16
CA ALA A 166 39.93 0.36 6.53
C ALA A 166 41.34 0.47 5.90
N ASP A 167 41.43 0.84 4.62
CA ASP A 167 42.67 1.00 3.88
C ASP A 167 43.51 2.15 4.46
N LEU A 168 42.92 3.31 4.74
CA LEU A 168 43.58 4.45 5.38
C LEU A 168 44.07 4.12 6.80
N THR A 169 43.30 3.32 7.55
CA THR A 169 43.69 2.88 8.88
C THR A 169 44.90 1.95 8.80
N ALA A 170 44.95 1.03 7.86
CA ALA A 170 46.08 0.16 7.62
C ALA A 170 47.33 0.95 7.19
N GLU A 171 47.17 1.91 6.28
CA GLU A 171 48.26 2.79 5.83
C GLU A 171 48.82 3.65 6.99
N ASN A 172 47.98 4.23 7.85
CA ASN A 172 48.40 5.00 9.01
C ASN A 172 49.18 4.15 9.98
N LYS A 173 48.72 2.94 10.30
CA LYS A 173 49.46 2.00 11.17
C LYS A 173 50.83 1.65 10.58
N ALA A 174 50.92 1.44 9.26
CA ALA A 174 52.20 1.20 8.59
C ALA A 174 53.13 2.40 8.70
N LYS A 175 52.64 3.62 8.49
CA LYS A 175 53.39 4.88 8.62
C LYS A 175 53.83 5.09 10.06
N GLU A 176 52.99 4.86 11.06
CA GLU A 176 53.36 4.92 12.47
C GLU A 176 54.48 3.96 12.83
N ALA A 177 54.40 2.71 12.34
CA ALA A 177 55.48 1.72 12.54
C ALA A 177 56.80 2.13 11.87
N MET A 178 56.72 2.73 10.68
CA MET A 178 57.89 3.27 9.97
C MET A 178 58.51 4.43 10.72
N VAL A 179 57.71 5.40 11.21
CA VAL A 179 58.18 6.53 12.00
C VAL A 179 58.84 6.05 13.29
N ALA A 180 58.23 5.11 14.01
CA ALA A 180 58.80 4.54 15.20
C ALA A 180 60.14 3.82 14.98
N SER A 181 60.26 3.14 13.82
CA SER A 181 61.53 2.50 13.42
C SER A 181 62.60 3.53 13.07
N GLN A 182 62.26 4.59 12.34
CA GLN A 182 63.16 5.68 12.00
C GLN A 182 63.61 6.45 13.27
N ASP A 183 62.69 6.74 14.15
CA ASP A 183 62.99 7.41 15.43
C ASP A 183 63.96 6.61 16.27
N LYS A 184 63.77 5.28 16.39
CA LYS A 184 64.75 4.36 17.01
C LYS A 184 66.09 4.46 16.33
N ALA A 185 66.15 4.42 15.01
CA ALA A 185 67.40 4.45 14.27
C ALA A 185 68.17 5.76 14.44
N LEU A 186 67.44 6.89 14.46
CA LEU A 186 68.00 8.23 14.63
C LEU A 186 68.47 8.54 16.06
N ASN A 187 67.79 7.93 17.03
CA ASN A 187 68.05 8.16 18.48
C ASN A 187 68.98 7.11 19.10
N VAL A 188 69.63 6.26 18.31
CA VAL A 188 70.68 5.36 18.81
C VAL A 188 71.95 6.16 18.99
N ALA A 189 72.36 6.33 20.22
CA ALA A 189 73.68 6.91 20.57
C ALA A 189 74.64 5.77 20.95
N TRP A 190 75.77 5.76 20.26
CA TRP A 190 76.86 4.87 20.59
C TRP A 190 77.85 5.60 21.44
N PHE A 191 78.24 5.00 22.57
CA PHE A 191 79.29 5.55 23.42
C PHE A 191 80.33 4.47 23.73
N VAL A 192 81.58 4.94 23.80
CA VAL A 192 82.74 4.11 24.05
C VAL A 192 83.48 4.74 25.19
N PHE A 193 83.93 3.89 26.10
CA PHE A 193 84.78 4.29 27.23
C PHE A 193 86.19 3.77 26.93
N GLY A 194 87.18 4.60 27.24
CA GLY A 194 88.59 4.23 27.11
C GLY A 194 89.53 5.40 27.49
N THR A 195 90.79 5.10 27.64
CA THR A 195 91.80 6.13 27.79
C THR A 195 91.99 6.94 26.50
N SER A 196 92.45 8.16 26.61
CA SER A 196 92.70 9.04 25.45
C SER A 196 93.64 8.41 24.39
N SER A 197 94.53 7.50 24.82
CA SER A 197 95.42 6.77 23.95
C SER A 197 94.65 5.71 23.15
N GLU A 198 93.85 4.86 23.87
CA GLU A 198 93.05 3.81 23.25
C GLU A 198 92.03 4.32 22.26
N LEU A 199 91.37 5.45 22.62
CA LEU A 199 90.33 6.07 21.73
C LEU A 199 90.99 6.68 20.49
N LYS A 200 92.24 7.15 20.56
CA LYS A 200 93.03 7.62 19.42
C LYS A 200 93.48 6.45 18.51
N ASP A 201 93.97 5.40 19.13
CA ASP A 201 94.44 4.19 18.37
C ASP A 201 93.33 3.52 17.62
N GLN A 202 92.09 3.54 18.13
CA GLN A 202 90.89 3.08 17.48
C GLN A 202 90.24 4.12 16.50
N LYS A 203 90.88 5.30 16.32
CA LYS A 203 90.42 6.42 15.46
C LYS A 203 89.06 6.97 15.83
N ILE A 204 88.58 6.79 17.05
CA ILE A 204 87.29 7.27 17.56
C ILE A 204 87.40 8.80 17.87
N ILE A 205 88.48 9.26 18.38
CA ILE A 205 88.82 10.67 18.60
C ILE A 205 90.01 11.09 17.79
N SER A 206 90.03 12.30 17.21
CA SER A 206 91.14 12.90 16.48
C SER A 206 91.82 13.93 17.41
N LYS A 207 93.13 14.27 17.12
CA LYS A 207 93.91 15.29 17.83
C LYS A 207 93.24 16.67 17.91
N LYS A 208 92.23 16.92 17.04
CA LYS A 208 91.48 18.23 16.94
C LYS A 208 90.38 18.39 17.98
N PHE A 209 90.01 17.34 18.75
CA PHE A 209 88.88 17.35 19.71
C PHE A 209 89.34 17.69 21.12
N LEU A 210 90.61 18.04 21.34
CA LEU A 210 91.15 18.36 22.67
C LEU A 210 91.77 19.77 22.68
N GLN A 211 91.19 20.76 22.05
CA GLN A 211 91.43 22.20 22.25
C GLN A 211 90.19 22.90 22.76
#